data_67f8fa8596d361590ee209bb366e52e2
#
_entry.id   67f8fa8596d361590ee209bb366e52e2
#
_cell.length_a   1.000
_cell.length_b   1.000
_cell.length_c   1.000
_cell.angle_alpha   90.00
_cell.angle_beta   90.00
_cell.angle_gamma   90.00
#
_symmetry.space_group_name_H-M   'P 1'
#
loop_
_entity.id
_entity.type
_entity.pdbx_description
1 polymer ?
#
loop_
_entity_poly.entity_id
_entity_poly.type
_entity_poly.pdbx_seq_one_letter_code
_entity_poly.pdbx_strand_id
1 'polypeptide(L)'
;MHAYLAEAFLIDEEAQALPVGEELLSAVVGELAAKTVVPQTVESATAVLQSRAGYSVTPTAVGHTCQSASNIPCEDTWSSGTYTYASDPAKDWSEWAIFDGHAGPRTSQLLKEILPSVVGDKLYEAGCINRPYVANDQQIVRTIQDAFKYVDEHVLFGEATQHLVDGDMSRAELVSLAANMLSGSCALMALFDPTKGVLRVANTGDSRAVLGRWEGGKYVAHAMSNDHTGFNQDEVARLREEHPGEDVVDEKTGRVFGIAVTRAFGDSRWKWSEDLTRRVHEMFFGPAPRPNGVVKTPPYLTAEPEVQETKIQTGEHPDFLIMASDGLWDQMSNQDAVTCVQMWLEQNNPTAFIKDLKEKQKALEVGLPATSLPGMPGNTPPPNPFAQVEEDTDPETYYDVEEKCLKWRVSPKHFVVEDDNAGMHLIKNALGGRRRRLFEAVMTVQPPLSRNVRDDITVHVVFFGVDAGEGVEDIRRAGLEMGNKMR
;
A
#
# COMPACT_ATOMS: atom_id res chain seq x y z
N MET A 1 19.66 -15.65 -19.94
CA MET A 1 20.52 -14.48 -20.23
C MET A 1 21.39 -14.67 -21.48
N HIS A 2 21.88 -15.90 -21.78
CA HIS A 2 22.65 -16.16 -23.02
C HIS A 2 21.80 -16.23 -24.31
N ALA A 3 20.51 -16.57 -24.23
CA ALA A 3 19.65 -16.67 -25.41
C ALA A 3 19.11 -15.32 -25.91
N TYR A 4 18.99 -14.34 -25.02
CA TYR A 4 18.46 -12.99 -25.38
C TYR A 4 19.51 -12.07 -26.02
N LEU A 5 20.79 -12.36 -25.85
CA LEU A 5 21.89 -11.63 -26.52
C LEU A 5 22.21 -12.16 -27.93
N ALA A 6 21.75 -13.37 -28.26
CA ALA A 6 22.01 -13.95 -29.58
C ALA A 6 21.06 -13.47 -30.68
N GLU A 7 19.85 -13.02 -30.35
CA GLU A 7 18.89 -12.50 -31.36
C GLU A 7 19.08 -11.00 -31.69
N ALA A 8 19.86 -10.25 -30.92
CA ALA A 8 20.09 -8.84 -31.17
C ALA A 8 21.27 -8.59 -32.14
N PHE A 9 22.01 -9.60 -32.57
CA PHE A 9 23.14 -9.51 -33.49
C PHE A 9 23.11 -10.63 -34.56
N LEU A 10 22.04 -10.69 -35.35
CA LEU A 10 22.13 -11.30 -36.68
C LEU A 10 22.87 -10.29 -37.58
N ILE A 11 24.18 -10.31 -37.50
CA ILE A 11 25.04 -9.70 -38.50
C ILE A 11 25.07 -10.66 -39.68
N ASP A 12 24.68 -10.17 -40.87
CA ASP A 12 24.76 -10.84 -42.13
C ASP A 12 26.16 -11.48 -42.30
N GLU A 13 26.24 -12.78 -42.59
CA GLU A 13 27.50 -13.54 -42.66
C GLU A 13 28.47 -13.10 -43.78
N GLU A 14 28.13 -12.05 -44.54
CA GLU A 14 28.99 -11.50 -45.57
C GLU A 14 29.68 -10.17 -45.25
N ALA A 15 29.52 -9.63 -44.03
CA ALA A 15 30.26 -8.46 -43.60
C ALA A 15 31.68 -8.88 -43.16
N GLN A 16 32.69 -8.59 -44.00
CA GLN A 16 34.10 -8.68 -43.63
C GLN A 16 34.33 -7.97 -42.33
N ALA A 17 34.78 -8.71 -41.30
CA ALA A 17 35.09 -8.17 -39.99
C ALA A 17 36.15 -7.08 -40.12
N LEU A 18 35.73 -5.83 -40.05
CA LEU A 18 36.65 -4.71 -39.82
C LEU A 18 37.27 -4.89 -38.42
N PRO A 19 38.59 -4.67 -38.27
CA PRO A 19 39.21 -4.75 -36.96
C PRO A 19 38.58 -3.64 -36.08
N VAL A 20 37.80 -4.05 -35.12
CA VAL A 20 37.25 -3.14 -34.11
C VAL A 20 38.43 -2.71 -33.22
N GLY A 21 38.91 -1.48 -33.42
CA GLY A 21 40.01 -0.95 -32.61
C GLY A 21 39.65 -0.92 -31.14
N GLU A 22 40.66 -1.03 -30.25
CA GLU A 22 40.47 -1.00 -28.80
C GLU A 22 39.67 0.24 -28.31
N GLU A 23 39.79 1.38 -29.03
CA GLU A 23 39.02 2.60 -28.77
C GLU A 23 37.49 2.43 -28.98
N LEU A 24 37.08 1.69 -30.02
CA LEU A 24 35.66 1.45 -30.30
C LEU A 24 35.07 0.48 -29.27
N LEU A 25 35.83 -0.55 -28.90
CA LEU A 25 35.45 -1.46 -27.83
C LEU A 25 35.33 -0.74 -26.48
N SER A 26 36.28 0.15 -26.18
CA SER A 26 36.27 0.98 -24.96
C SER A 26 35.07 1.94 -24.94
N ALA A 27 34.73 2.56 -26.08
CA ALA A 27 33.56 3.44 -26.20
C ALA A 27 32.25 2.66 -26.02
N VAL A 28 32.11 1.49 -26.65
CA VAL A 28 30.93 0.62 -26.50
C VAL A 28 30.80 0.10 -25.08
N VAL A 29 31.88 -0.33 -24.45
CA VAL A 29 31.91 -0.76 -23.05
C VAL A 29 31.58 0.41 -22.11
N GLY A 30 32.09 1.60 -22.41
CA GLY A 30 31.76 2.83 -21.66
C GLY A 30 30.28 3.21 -21.79
N GLU A 31 29.70 3.09 -22.99
CA GLU A 31 28.27 3.35 -23.21
C GLU A 31 27.37 2.30 -22.55
N LEU A 32 27.76 1.02 -22.58
CA LEU A 32 27.08 -0.06 -21.85
C LEU A 32 27.17 0.15 -20.34
N ALA A 33 28.34 0.55 -19.83
CA ALA A 33 28.51 0.87 -18.40
C ALA A 33 27.64 2.07 -17.98
N ALA A 34 27.51 3.09 -18.83
CA ALA A 34 26.64 4.23 -18.56
C ALA A 34 25.13 3.88 -18.53
N LYS A 35 24.74 2.77 -19.17
CA LYS A 35 23.36 2.23 -19.17
C LYS A 35 23.15 1.17 -18.08
N THR A 36 24.17 0.83 -17.32
CA THR A 36 24.05 -0.17 -16.25
C THR A 36 23.31 0.44 -15.06
N VAL A 37 22.37 -0.32 -14.49
CA VAL A 37 21.70 0.07 -13.25
C VAL A 37 22.76 0.24 -12.14
N VAL A 38 22.77 1.41 -11.51
CA VAL A 38 23.68 1.68 -10.39
C VAL A 38 23.22 0.87 -9.18
N PRO A 39 24.08 0.00 -8.61
CA PRO A 39 23.73 -0.73 -7.41
C PRO A 39 23.37 0.22 -6.26
N GLN A 40 22.29 -0.09 -5.54
CA GLN A 40 21.95 0.64 -4.33
C GLN A 40 22.88 0.23 -3.19
N THR A 41 23.32 1.20 -2.40
CA THR A 41 23.90 0.95 -1.08
C THR A 41 22.83 1.06 -0.02
N VAL A 42 23.09 0.60 1.20
CA VAL A 42 22.18 0.78 2.33
C VAL A 42 21.76 2.25 2.48
N GLU A 43 22.71 3.18 2.36
CA GLU A 43 22.47 4.63 2.51
C GLU A 43 21.56 5.15 1.39
N SER A 44 21.84 4.82 0.12
CA SER A 44 21.05 5.30 -1.00
C SER A 44 19.64 4.69 -1.00
N ALA A 45 19.51 3.41 -0.69
CA ALA A 45 18.22 2.72 -0.55
C ALA A 45 17.40 3.30 0.63
N THR A 46 18.06 3.58 1.76
CA THR A 46 17.46 4.25 2.91
C THR A 46 16.97 5.66 2.55
N ALA A 47 17.74 6.43 1.78
CA ALA A 47 17.33 7.76 1.33
C ALA A 47 16.11 7.71 0.41
N VAL A 48 15.96 6.68 -0.43
CA VAL A 48 14.75 6.45 -1.25
C VAL A 48 13.54 6.24 -0.36
N LEU A 49 13.62 5.37 0.65
CA LEU A 49 12.51 5.14 1.60
C LEU A 49 12.19 6.41 2.39
N GLN A 50 13.22 7.13 2.87
CA GLN A 50 13.05 8.36 3.62
C GLN A 50 12.33 9.46 2.82
N SER A 51 12.56 9.54 1.51
CA SER A 51 11.86 10.48 0.63
C SER A 51 10.37 10.18 0.47
N ARG A 52 9.94 8.97 0.84
CA ARG A 52 8.56 8.48 0.78
C ARG A 52 7.94 8.24 2.16
N ALA A 53 8.67 8.58 3.21
CA ALA A 53 8.17 8.54 4.58
C ALA A 53 7.36 9.81 4.88
N GLY A 54 6.28 9.64 5.65
CA GLY A 54 5.40 10.72 6.05
C GLY A 54 4.87 10.54 7.47
N TYR A 55 4.18 11.56 7.94
CA TYR A 55 3.55 11.56 9.25
C TYR A 55 2.15 12.17 9.17
N SER A 56 1.24 11.66 9.98
CA SER A 56 -0.07 12.26 10.22
C SER A 56 -0.26 12.51 11.71
N VAL A 57 -0.89 13.63 12.05
CA VAL A 57 -1.16 14.00 13.44
C VAL A 57 -2.63 14.35 13.59
N THR A 58 -3.29 13.68 14.51
CA THR A 58 -4.67 13.97 14.93
C THR A 58 -4.69 14.30 16.41
N PRO A 59 -5.79 14.81 16.97
CA PRO A 59 -5.86 15.10 18.40
C PRO A 59 -5.58 13.90 19.32
N THR A 60 -5.76 12.68 18.84
CA THR A 60 -5.76 11.46 19.65
C THR A 60 -4.82 10.37 19.14
N ALA A 61 -4.15 10.58 18.01
CA ALA A 61 -3.25 9.60 17.42
C ALA A 61 -2.19 10.25 16.53
N VAL A 62 -1.09 9.53 16.36
CA VAL A 62 0.01 9.88 15.45
C VAL A 62 0.24 8.72 14.51
N GLY A 63 0.27 9.00 13.20
CA GLY A 63 0.56 8.02 12.15
C GLY A 63 1.96 8.22 11.56
N HIS A 64 2.68 7.13 11.38
CA HIS A 64 3.93 7.05 10.64
C HIS A 64 3.69 6.26 9.36
N THR A 65 3.95 6.86 8.22
CA THR A 65 3.70 6.24 6.91
C THR A 65 5.00 6.11 6.15
N CYS A 66 5.13 5.04 5.38
CA CYS A 66 6.20 4.90 4.39
C CYS A 66 5.73 4.03 3.22
N GLN A 67 6.36 4.23 2.06
CA GLN A 67 6.07 3.47 0.85
C GLN A 67 7.36 3.04 0.15
N SER A 68 7.42 1.80 -0.33
CA SER A 68 8.46 1.27 -1.22
C SER A 68 7.82 0.82 -2.52
N ALA A 69 8.18 1.45 -3.63
CA ALA A 69 7.64 1.08 -4.93
C ALA A 69 8.42 -0.08 -5.56
N SER A 70 7.71 -1.01 -6.16
CA SER A 70 8.21 -2.01 -7.11
C SER A 70 7.84 -1.65 -8.54
N ASN A 71 6.75 -0.92 -8.72
CA ASN A 71 6.26 -0.43 -10.00
C ASN A 71 6.60 1.05 -10.26
N ILE A 72 6.62 1.49 -11.51
CA ILE A 72 6.73 2.90 -11.91
C ILE A 72 5.64 3.19 -12.95
N PRO A 73 4.63 4.00 -12.58
CA PRO A 73 4.38 4.54 -11.24
C PRO A 73 4.03 3.45 -10.24
N CYS A 74 4.20 3.72 -8.93
CA CYS A 74 3.71 2.87 -7.86
C CYS A 74 2.20 2.69 -8.00
N GLU A 75 1.70 1.48 -7.88
CA GLU A 75 0.27 1.19 -7.99
C GLU A 75 -0.46 1.39 -6.67
N ASP A 76 0.25 1.31 -5.54
CA ASP A 76 -0.26 1.66 -4.22
C ASP A 76 -0.43 3.16 -4.04
N THR A 77 -1.50 3.55 -3.33
CA THR A 77 -1.70 4.90 -2.81
C THR A 77 -2.21 4.85 -1.38
N TRP A 78 -2.20 5.99 -0.70
CA TRP A 78 -2.68 6.09 0.67
C TRP A 78 -3.26 7.47 0.98
N SER A 79 -4.11 7.54 2.01
CA SER A 79 -4.62 8.78 2.58
C SER A 79 -4.57 8.76 4.10
N SER A 80 -4.66 9.93 4.70
CA SER A 80 -4.97 10.11 6.11
C SER A 80 -5.67 11.45 6.30
N GLY A 81 -6.63 11.50 7.21
CA GLY A 81 -7.42 12.70 7.41
C GLY A 81 -8.26 12.66 8.68
N THR A 82 -9.18 13.62 8.78
CA THR A 82 -10.14 13.70 9.86
C THR A 82 -11.51 14.11 9.34
N TYR A 83 -12.54 13.52 9.91
CA TYR A 83 -13.93 13.96 9.72
C TYR A 83 -14.29 14.93 10.83
N THR A 84 -14.39 16.20 10.47
CA THR A 84 -14.48 17.32 11.42
C THR A 84 -15.81 17.34 12.16
N TYR A 85 -15.74 17.42 13.49
CA TYR A 85 -16.88 17.73 14.35
C TYR A 85 -16.93 19.26 14.58
N ALA A 86 -17.89 19.94 13.97
CA ALA A 86 -17.94 21.40 13.82
C ALA A 86 -17.76 22.23 15.11
N SER A 87 -17.93 21.64 16.29
CA SER A 87 -17.88 22.34 17.59
C SER A 87 -16.74 21.93 18.51
N ASP A 88 -16.03 20.84 18.20
CA ASP A 88 -15.03 20.29 19.10
C ASP A 88 -14.05 19.36 18.36
N PRO A 89 -12.86 19.84 17.96
CA PRO A 89 -11.86 19.03 17.24
C PRO A 89 -11.42 17.76 17.99
N ALA A 90 -11.56 17.73 19.33
CA ALA A 90 -11.24 16.52 20.11
C ALA A 90 -12.19 15.34 19.82
N LYS A 91 -13.30 15.60 19.13
CA LYS A 91 -14.29 14.61 18.70
C LYS A 91 -14.18 14.25 17.22
N ASP A 92 -13.26 14.86 16.49
CA ASP A 92 -13.04 14.53 15.08
C ASP A 92 -12.64 13.06 14.95
N TRP A 93 -13.31 12.37 14.05
CA TRP A 93 -12.88 11.01 13.70
C TRP A 93 -11.63 11.09 12.85
N SER A 94 -10.68 10.23 13.14
CA SER A 94 -9.47 10.09 12.34
C SER A 94 -9.62 8.96 11.35
N GLU A 95 -9.04 9.12 10.16
CA GLU A 95 -9.00 8.08 9.14
C GLU A 95 -7.58 7.87 8.61
N TRP A 96 -7.28 6.63 8.26
CA TRP A 96 -6.10 6.19 7.53
C TRP A 96 -6.54 5.15 6.52
N ALA A 97 -6.05 5.26 5.29
CA ALA A 97 -6.40 4.30 4.25
C ALA A 97 -5.21 3.94 3.37
N ILE A 98 -5.19 2.69 2.92
CA ILE A 98 -4.28 2.13 1.93
C ILE A 98 -5.12 1.60 0.77
N PHE A 99 -4.70 1.93 -0.44
CA PHE A 99 -5.30 1.47 -1.69
C PHE A 99 -4.21 0.76 -2.49
N ASP A 100 -4.19 -0.56 -2.40
CA ASP A 100 -3.27 -1.42 -3.10
C ASP A 100 -3.79 -1.65 -4.52
N GLY A 101 -3.12 -1.04 -5.48
CA GLY A 101 -3.53 -1.03 -6.88
C GLY A 101 -2.90 -2.16 -7.68
N HIS A 102 -3.65 -2.66 -8.67
CA HIS A 102 -3.15 -3.66 -9.60
C HIS A 102 -3.66 -3.43 -11.03
N ALA A 103 -2.93 -3.96 -12.00
CA ALA A 103 -3.17 -3.73 -13.43
C ALA A 103 -3.19 -2.24 -13.80
N GLY A 104 -2.39 -1.44 -13.13
CA GLY A 104 -2.26 0.00 -13.28
C GLY A 104 -2.77 0.79 -12.07
N PRO A 105 -2.25 1.99 -11.83
CA PRO A 105 -2.51 2.78 -10.61
C PRO A 105 -3.84 3.58 -10.65
N ARG A 106 -4.63 3.48 -11.73
CA ARG A 106 -5.76 4.38 -11.95
C ARG A 106 -6.84 4.28 -10.90
N THR A 107 -7.23 3.06 -10.54
CA THR A 107 -8.29 2.82 -9.55
C THR A 107 -7.82 3.25 -8.16
N SER A 108 -6.62 2.87 -7.72
CA SER A 108 -6.08 3.26 -6.41
C SER A 108 -5.93 4.77 -6.26
N GLN A 109 -5.45 5.47 -7.31
CA GLN A 109 -5.36 6.92 -7.33
C GLN A 109 -6.73 7.59 -7.22
N LEU A 110 -7.74 7.08 -7.92
CA LEU A 110 -9.10 7.61 -7.84
C LEU A 110 -9.71 7.36 -6.46
N LEU A 111 -9.54 6.17 -5.90
CA LEU A 111 -10.04 5.84 -4.57
C LEU A 111 -9.45 6.75 -3.48
N LYS A 112 -8.15 7.03 -3.54
CA LYS A 112 -7.50 7.99 -2.64
C LYS A 112 -8.20 9.35 -2.61
N GLU A 113 -8.64 9.85 -3.76
CA GLU A 113 -9.27 11.17 -3.87
C GLU A 113 -10.74 11.16 -3.43
N ILE A 114 -11.46 10.03 -3.63
CA ILE A 114 -12.92 10.03 -3.48
C ILE A 114 -13.44 9.20 -2.31
N LEU A 115 -12.87 8.03 -2.03
CA LEU A 115 -13.46 7.11 -1.05
C LEU A 115 -13.51 7.69 0.36
N PRO A 116 -12.44 8.34 0.90
CA PRO A 116 -12.50 8.95 2.23
C PRO A 116 -13.60 10.01 2.32
N SER A 117 -13.72 10.86 1.31
CA SER A 117 -14.76 11.91 1.28
C SER A 117 -16.17 11.32 1.26
N VAL A 118 -16.41 10.31 0.41
CA VAL A 118 -17.72 9.67 0.31
C VAL A 118 -18.09 8.97 1.62
N VAL A 119 -17.14 8.28 2.26
CA VAL A 119 -17.37 7.65 3.58
C VAL A 119 -17.74 8.71 4.62
N GLY A 120 -17.00 9.83 4.67
CA GLY A 120 -17.29 10.94 5.59
C GLY A 120 -18.67 11.54 5.36
N ASP A 121 -19.03 11.82 4.10
CA ASP A 121 -20.32 12.40 3.73
C ASP A 121 -21.48 11.45 4.10
N LYS A 122 -21.35 10.16 3.79
CA LYS A 122 -22.36 9.15 4.16
C LYS A 122 -22.53 9.01 5.67
N LEU A 123 -21.44 9.00 6.44
CA LEU A 123 -21.47 8.98 7.89
C LEU A 123 -22.14 10.25 8.46
N TYR A 124 -21.89 11.40 7.86
CA TYR A 124 -22.54 12.66 8.22
C TYR A 124 -24.05 12.65 7.91
N GLU A 125 -24.44 12.27 6.71
CA GLU A 125 -25.83 12.14 6.27
C GLU A 125 -26.64 11.18 7.15
N ALA A 126 -26.03 10.03 7.51
CA ALA A 126 -26.62 9.05 8.40
C ALA A 126 -26.66 9.48 9.89
N GLY A 127 -26.11 10.65 10.23
CA GLY A 127 -26.04 11.15 11.61
C GLY A 127 -25.10 10.35 12.51
N CYS A 128 -24.12 9.66 11.92
CA CYS A 128 -23.11 8.91 12.65
C CYS A 128 -22.01 9.79 13.23
N ILE A 129 -21.74 10.92 12.58
CA ILE A 129 -20.80 11.95 13.00
C ILE A 129 -21.51 13.31 13.05
N ASN A 130 -20.97 14.26 13.83
CA ASN A 130 -21.40 15.67 13.88
C ASN A 130 -22.84 15.97 14.36
N ARG A 131 -23.51 15.03 15.04
CA ARG A 131 -24.81 15.23 15.71
C ARG A 131 -24.79 14.65 17.12
N PRO A 132 -25.72 15.08 18.03
CA PRO A 132 -25.93 14.36 19.26
C PRO A 132 -26.23 12.91 18.89
N TYR A 133 -25.32 12.06 19.21
CA TYR A 133 -25.15 10.70 18.73
C TYR A 133 -26.42 9.85 18.86
N VAL A 134 -27.00 9.43 17.75
CA VAL A 134 -28.17 8.56 17.71
C VAL A 134 -27.86 7.22 17.02
N ALA A 135 -26.84 7.18 16.16
CA ALA A 135 -26.48 5.96 15.40
C ALA A 135 -25.89 4.87 16.30
N ASN A 136 -26.40 3.65 16.15
CA ASN A 136 -25.79 2.47 16.76
C ASN A 136 -24.62 1.95 15.90
N ASP A 137 -23.77 1.10 16.48
CA ASP A 137 -22.57 0.61 15.81
C ASP A 137 -22.92 -0.15 14.52
N GLN A 138 -24.01 -0.91 14.50
CA GLN A 138 -24.48 -1.62 13.31
C GLN A 138 -24.87 -0.66 12.17
N GLN A 139 -25.45 0.50 12.48
CA GLN A 139 -25.77 1.52 11.47
C GLN A 139 -24.48 2.11 10.89
N ILE A 140 -23.47 2.36 11.72
CA ILE A 140 -22.17 2.86 11.27
C ILE A 140 -21.53 1.87 10.31
N VAL A 141 -21.50 0.58 10.67
CA VAL A 141 -20.95 -0.50 9.82
C VAL A 141 -21.65 -0.53 8.47
N ARG A 142 -22.97 -0.55 8.45
CA ARG A 142 -23.76 -0.54 7.20
C ARG A 142 -23.48 0.71 6.35
N THR A 143 -23.37 1.88 6.98
CA THR A 143 -23.08 3.12 6.26
C THR A 143 -21.71 3.07 5.57
N ILE A 144 -20.70 2.48 6.23
CA ILE A 144 -19.38 2.28 5.63
C ILE A 144 -19.47 1.30 4.45
N GLN A 145 -20.16 0.18 4.63
CA GLN A 145 -20.37 -0.82 3.56
C GLN A 145 -21.07 -0.21 2.34
N ASP A 146 -22.14 0.56 2.59
CA ASP A 146 -22.88 1.24 1.53
C ASP A 146 -22.06 2.32 0.83
N ALA A 147 -21.15 3.01 1.54
CA ALA A 147 -20.25 3.97 0.93
C ALA A 147 -19.25 3.32 -0.03
N PHE A 148 -18.67 2.20 0.35
CA PHE A 148 -17.74 1.44 -0.51
C PHE A 148 -18.45 0.94 -1.77
N LYS A 149 -19.61 0.28 -1.61
CA LYS A 149 -20.42 -0.16 -2.76
C LYS A 149 -20.80 1.01 -3.65
N TYR A 150 -21.23 2.12 -3.07
CA TYR A 150 -21.63 3.30 -3.83
C TYR A 150 -20.48 3.83 -4.70
N VAL A 151 -19.25 3.87 -4.17
CA VAL A 151 -18.09 4.32 -4.96
C VAL A 151 -17.83 3.38 -6.13
N ASP A 152 -17.85 2.08 -5.93
CA ASP A 152 -17.62 1.12 -7.02
C ASP A 152 -18.78 1.16 -8.04
N GLU A 153 -19.99 0.93 -7.58
CA GLU A 153 -21.17 0.72 -8.45
C GLU A 153 -21.63 1.99 -9.17
N HIS A 154 -21.56 3.16 -8.49
CA HIS A 154 -22.12 4.40 -9.02
C HIS A 154 -21.05 5.38 -9.50
N VAL A 155 -19.91 5.51 -8.79
CA VAL A 155 -18.89 6.49 -9.18
C VAL A 155 -17.94 5.89 -10.22
N LEU A 156 -17.46 4.66 -10.01
CA LEU A 156 -16.58 4.00 -10.99
C LEU A 156 -17.35 3.48 -12.20
N PHE A 157 -18.39 2.70 -11.95
CA PHE A 157 -19.11 2.01 -13.04
C PHE A 157 -20.30 2.81 -13.58
N GLY A 158 -21.17 3.32 -12.76
CA GLY A 158 -22.40 4.05 -13.05
C GLY A 158 -22.58 4.58 -14.47
N GLU A 159 -22.54 5.90 -14.64
CA GLU A 159 -22.67 6.57 -15.95
C GLU A 159 -21.55 6.17 -16.93
N ALA A 160 -20.34 5.87 -16.42
CA ALA A 160 -19.21 5.47 -17.23
C ALA A 160 -19.51 4.20 -18.05
N THR A 161 -20.14 3.20 -17.44
CA THR A 161 -20.58 1.99 -18.14
C THR A 161 -21.62 2.29 -19.23
N GLN A 162 -22.55 3.21 -18.94
CA GLN A 162 -23.57 3.59 -19.92
C GLN A 162 -22.94 4.27 -21.15
N HIS A 163 -21.98 5.18 -20.97
CA HIS A 163 -21.26 5.80 -22.05
C HIS A 163 -20.49 4.78 -22.93
N LEU A 164 -19.90 3.74 -22.31
CA LEU A 164 -19.25 2.65 -23.06
C LEU A 164 -20.26 1.82 -23.88
N VAL A 165 -21.47 1.65 -23.38
CA VAL A 165 -22.56 0.96 -24.09
C VAL A 165 -23.09 1.83 -25.24
N ASP A 166 -23.36 3.09 -25.00
CA ASP A 166 -23.97 3.99 -25.99
C ASP A 166 -22.98 4.48 -27.05
N GLY A 167 -21.71 4.64 -26.67
CA GLY A 167 -20.67 5.15 -27.55
C GLY A 167 -20.89 6.61 -27.95
N ASP A 168 -21.47 7.40 -27.06
CA ASP A 168 -21.92 8.77 -27.27
C ASP A 168 -20.81 9.84 -27.04
N MET A 169 -19.61 9.37 -26.70
CA MET A 169 -18.41 10.18 -26.51
C MET A 169 -17.36 9.83 -27.57
N SER A 170 -16.30 10.64 -27.69
CA SER A 170 -15.17 10.29 -28.56
C SER A 170 -14.48 9.01 -28.07
N ARG A 171 -13.84 8.28 -29.01
CA ARG A 171 -13.12 7.05 -28.65
C ARG A 171 -12.02 7.30 -27.60
N ALA A 172 -11.33 8.44 -27.66
CA ALA A 172 -10.29 8.79 -26.71
C ALA A 172 -10.85 8.99 -25.29
N GLU A 173 -12.01 9.65 -25.15
CA GLU A 173 -12.70 9.81 -23.88
C GLU A 173 -13.18 8.47 -23.32
N LEU A 174 -13.75 7.60 -24.17
CA LEU A 174 -14.21 6.26 -23.74
C LEU A 174 -13.04 5.36 -23.32
N VAL A 175 -11.89 5.43 -24.01
CA VAL A 175 -10.68 4.73 -23.57
C VAL A 175 -10.19 5.24 -22.22
N SER A 176 -10.18 6.57 -22.03
CA SER A 176 -9.77 7.16 -20.75
C SER A 176 -10.73 6.79 -19.62
N LEU A 177 -12.02 6.77 -19.91
CA LEU A 177 -13.08 6.40 -18.96
C LEU A 177 -12.95 4.92 -18.55
N ALA A 178 -12.77 4.03 -19.54
CA ALA A 178 -12.59 2.60 -19.30
C ALA A 178 -11.36 2.30 -18.44
N ALA A 179 -10.27 3.07 -18.56
CA ALA A 179 -9.03 2.82 -17.86
C ALA A 179 -9.18 2.77 -16.32
N ASN A 180 -10.08 3.58 -15.74
CA ASN A 180 -10.36 3.57 -14.31
C ASN A 180 -11.11 2.31 -13.82
N MET A 181 -11.76 1.59 -14.74
CA MET A 181 -12.51 0.38 -14.44
C MET A 181 -11.73 -0.90 -14.80
N LEU A 182 -10.74 -0.77 -15.70
CA LEU A 182 -9.93 -1.90 -16.17
C LEU A 182 -8.82 -2.26 -15.19
N SER A 183 -8.27 -1.29 -14.46
CA SER A 183 -7.42 -1.52 -13.29
C SER A 183 -8.29 -1.85 -12.08
N GLY A 184 -7.67 -2.42 -11.05
CA GLY A 184 -8.33 -2.70 -9.79
C GLY A 184 -7.59 -2.11 -8.61
N SER A 185 -8.24 -2.13 -7.45
CA SER A 185 -7.61 -1.76 -6.19
C SER A 185 -8.29 -2.44 -5.01
N CYS A 186 -7.50 -2.97 -4.10
CA CYS A 186 -7.92 -3.20 -2.72
C CYS A 186 -8.14 -1.87 -2.00
N ALA A 187 -8.86 -1.89 -0.89
CA ALA A 187 -9.01 -0.73 0.00
C ALA A 187 -9.08 -1.18 1.44
N LEU A 188 -8.13 -0.73 2.24
CA LEU A 188 -8.07 -0.93 3.68
C LEU A 188 -8.20 0.42 4.36
N MET A 189 -9.27 0.63 5.14
CA MET A 189 -9.55 1.91 5.79
C MET A 189 -9.78 1.72 7.29
N ALA A 190 -9.05 2.45 8.11
CA ALA A 190 -9.23 2.51 9.54
C ALA A 190 -9.90 3.83 9.94
N LEU A 191 -10.93 3.75 10.77
CA LEU A 191 -11.72 4.87 11.28
C LEU A 191 -11.71 4.83 12.81
N PHE A 192 -11.21 5.87 13.44
CA PHE A 192 -11.17 5.99 14.89
C PHE A 192 -12.15 7.02 15.41
N ASP A 193 -13.11 6.57 16.23
CA ASP A 193 -14.05 7.40 16.97
C ASP A 193 -13.46 7.68 18.39
N PRO A 194 -12.88 8.87 18.62
CA PRO A 194 -12.27 9.18 19.91
C PRO A 194 -13.28 9.31 21.03
N THR A 195 -14.54 9.63 20.73
CA THR A 195 -15.60 9.79 21.74
C THR A 195 -15.94 8.46 22.40
N LYS A 196 -15.97 7.38 21.62
CA LYS A 196 -16.23 6.02 22.12
C LYS A 196 -14.93 5.23 22.37
N GLY A 197 -13.79 5.71 21.90
CA GLY A 197 -12.53 4.97 21.89
C GLY A 197 -12.61 3.72 21.00
N VAL A 198 -13.38 3.76 19.91
CA VAL A 198 -13.61 2.62 19.02
C VAL A 198 -12.88 2.81 17.71
N LEU A 199 -12.06 1.83 17.37
CA LEU A 199 -11.44 1.68 16.05
C LEU A 199 -12.29 0.73 15.21
N ARG A 200 -12.59 1.14 13.97
CA ARG A 200 -13.21 0.31 12.94
C ARG A 200 -12.25 0.17 11.77
N VAL A 201 -12.09 -1.05 11.30
CA VAL A 201 -11.28 -1.35 10.11
C VAL A 201 -12.19 -1.97 9.07
N ALA A 202 -12.30 -1.29 7.92
CA ALA A 202 -13.01 -1.76 6.74
C ALA A 202 -12.00 -2.27 5.72
N ASN A 203 -12.12 -3.51 5.31
CA ASN A 203 -11.22 -4.14 4.34
C ASN A 203 -11.98 -4.67 3.13
N THR A 204 -11.45 -4.38 1.95
CA THR A 204 -11.85 -4.93 0.65
C THR A 204 -10.56 -5.34 -0.07
N GLY A 205 -10.27 -6.63 -0.15
CA GLY A 205 -9.04 -7.17 -0.73
C GLY A 205 -8.12 -7.83 0.30
N ASP A 206 -6.83 -7.91 0.01
CA ASP A 206 -5.81 -8.66 0.75
C ASP A 206 -4.74 -7.80 1.45
N SER A 207 -4.90 -6.47 1.41
CA SER A 207 -4.25 -5.60 2.39
C SER A 207 -4.72 -5.96 3.79
N ARG A 208 -3.87 -5.79 4.82
CA ARG A 208 -4.18 -6.26 6.16
C ARG A 208 -3.89 -5.24 7.23
N ALA A 209 -4.73 -5.25 8.28
CA ALA A 209 -4.56 -4.47 9.51
C ALA A 209 -4.34 -5.39 10.71
N VAL A 210 -3.38 -5.03 11.55
CA VAL A 210 -3.00 -5.76 12.77
C VAL A 210 -2.83 -4.79 13.92
N LEU A 211 -3.56 -5.02 15.02
CA LEU A 211 -3.42 -4.25 16.25
C LEU A 211 -2.37 -4.88 17.14
N GLY A 212 -1.40 -4.09 17.59
CA GLY A 212 -0.50 -4.46 18.68
C GLY A 212 -1.11 -4.05 20.01
N ARG A 213 -1.39 -5.01 20.86
CA ARG A 213 -1.99 -4.81 22.20
C ARG A 213 -1.09 -5.37 23.28
N TRP A 214 -0.92 -4.62 24.37
CA TRP A 214 -0.06 -5.05 25.48
C TRP A 214 -0.73 -6.12 26.34
N GLU A 215 -0.14 -7.30 26.37
CA GLU A 215 -0.63 -8.46 27.12
C GLU A 215 0.54 -9.26 27.71
N GLY A 216 0.50 -9.54 29.01
CA GLY A 216 1.50 -10.40 29.64
C GLY A 216 2.96 -9.92 29.53
N GLY A 217 3.19 -8.59 29.47
CA GLY A 217 4.54 -8.01 29.44
C GLY A 217 5.13 -7.81 28.03
N LYS A 218 4.34 -7.95 26.98
CA LYS A 218 4.72 -7.71 25.57
C LYS A 218 3.52 -7.31 24.73
N TYR A 219 3.78 -6.80 23.53
CA TYR A 219 2.72 -6.61 22.54
C TYR A 219 2.39 -7.92 21.81
N VAL A 220 1.09 -8.20 21.72
CA VAL A 220 0.50 -9.35 21.03
C VAL A 220 -0.28 -8.85 19.82
N ALA A 221 -0.17 -9.58 18.70
CA ALA A 221 -0.84 -9.25 17.47
C ALA A 221 -2.30 -9.70 17.47
N HIS A 222 -3.21 -8.77 17.21
CA HIS A 222 -4.63 -9.03 16.99
C HIS A 222 -4.99 -8.64 15.56
N ALA A 223 -5.45 -9.61 14.76
CA ALA A 223 -5.92 -9.32 13.40
C ALA A 223 -7.15 -8.41 13.45
N MET A 224 -7.13 -7.33 12.67
CA MET A 224 -8.21 -6.37 12.51
C MET A 224 -8.82 -6.42 11.11
N SER A 225 -8.41 -7.36 10.28
CA SER A 225 -8.98 -7.69 8.98
C SER A 225 -8.67 -9.13 8.62
N ASN A 226 -9.46 -9.70 7.72
CA ASN A 226 -9.18 -10.96 7.04
C ASN A 226 -8.84 -10.66 5.58
N ASP A 227 -7.87 -11.39 5.01
CA ASP A 227 -7.52 -11.26 3.60
C ASP A 227 -8.63 -11.88 2.75
N HIS A 228 -9.12 -11.15 1.78
CA HIS A 228 -10.15 -11.61 0.86
C HIS A 228 -9.51 -12.29 -0.36
N THR A 229 -9.09 -13.51 -0.16
CA THR A 229 -8.50 -14.38 -1.20
C THR A 229 -9.26 -15.71 -1.30
N GLY A 230 -9.04 -16.47 -2.35
CA GLY A 230 -9.63 -17.81 -2.48
C GLY A 230 -9.06 -18.87 -1.53
N PHE A 231 -8.12 -18.50 -0.65
CA PHE A 231 -7.72 -19.34 0.48
C PHE A 231 -8.56 -19.08 1.74
N ASN A 232 -9.30 -17.96 1.79
CA ASN A 232 -10.25 -17.65 2.84
C ASN A 232 -11.53 -18.46 2.62
N GLN A 233 -11.82 -19.40 3.54
CA GLN A 233 -12.95 -20.33 3.39
C GLN A 233 -14.32 -19.63 3.46
N ASP A 234 -14.44 -18.51 4.15
CA ASP A 234 -15.67 -17.73 4.22
C ASP A 234 -15.94 -17.05 2.86
N GLU A 235 -14.92 -16.53 2.20
CA GLU A 235 -15.01 -15.99 0.85
C GLU A 235 -15.34 -17.06 -0.20
N VAL A 236 -14.71 -18.23 -0.08
CA VAL A 236 -15.03 -19.38 -0.96
C VAL A 236 -16.50 -19.82 -0.77
N ALA A 237 -16.98 -19.84 0.48
CA ALA A 237 -18.38 -20.18 0.76
C ALA A 237 -19.35 -19.14 0.18
N ARG A 238 -19.06 -17.84 0.34
CA ARG A 238 -19.82 -16.73 -0.25
C ARG A 238 -19.91 -16.88 -1.78
N LEU A 239 -18.79 -17.05 -2.45
CA LEU A 239 -18.75 -17.19 -3.92
C LEU A 239 -19.51 -18.41 -4.43
N ARG A 240 -19.47 -19.53 -3.70
CA ARG A 240 -20.28 -20.73 -4.05
C ARG A 240 -21.78 -20.51 -3.87
N GLU A 241 -22.17 -19.72 -2.88
CA GLU A 241 -23.59 -19.37 -2.66
C GLU A 241 -24.10 -18.39 -3.73
N GLU A 242 -23.29 -17.39 -4.08
CA GLU A 242 -23.63 -16.38 -5.09
C GLU A 242 -23.62 -16.93 -6.52
N HIS A 243 -22.78 -17.95 -6.81
CA HIS A 243 -22.58 -18.51 -8.14
C HIS A 243 -22.80 -20.04 -8.18
N PRO A 244 -24.03 -20.53 -7.91
CA PRO A 244 -24.29 -21.95 -7.79
C PRO A 244 -24.02 -22.71 -9.10
N GLY A 245 -23.20 -23.75 -9.02
CA GLY A 245 -22.83 -24.57 -10.18
C GLY A 245 -21.75 -23.99 -11.07
N GLU A 246 -20.99 -22.99 -10.57
CA GLU A 246 -19.80 -22.48 -11.21
C GLU A 246 -18.55 -22.77 -10.36
N ASP A 247 -17.46 -23.18 -11.02
CA ASP A 247 -16.15 -23.32 -10.39
C ASP A 247 -15.41 -21.97 -10.50
N VAL A 248 -15.78 -21.03 -9.62
CA VAL A 248 -15.29 -19.63 -9.66
C VAL A 248 -13.86 -19.54 -9.12
N VAL A 249 -13.51 -20.34 -8.12
CA VAL A 249 -12.22 -20.33 -7.44
C VAL A 249 -11.41 -21.55 -7.83
N ASP A 250 -10.18 -21.34 -8.28
CA ASP A 250 -9.18 -22.41 -8.43
C ASP A 250 -8.63 -22.77 -7.04
N GLU A 251 -8.96 -23.94 -6.54
CA GLU A 251 -8.58 -24.40 -5.19
C GLU A 251 -7.06 -24.53 -4.98
N LYS A 252 -6.28 -24.69 -6.06
CA LYS A 252 -4.81 -24.82 -5.98
C LYS A 252 -4.12 -23.46 -5.83
N THR A 253 -4.60 -22.49 -6.56
CA THR A 253 -3.98 -21.16 -6.64
C THR A 253 -4.71 -20.10 -5.82
N GLY A 254 -5.92 -20.41 -5.30
CA GLY A 254 -6.77 -19.43 -4.62
C GLY A 254 -7.29 -18.31 -5.52
N ARG A 255 -7.22 -18.45 -6.85
CA ARG A 255 -7.56 -17.38 -7.79
C ARG A 255 -8.99 -17.48 -8.29
N VAL A 256 -9.66 -16.32 -8.34
CA VAL A 256 -11.00 -16.16 -8.94
C VAL A 256 -10.84 -15.82 -10.42
N PHE A 257 -10.98 -16.82 -11.30
CA PHE A 257 -10.72 -16.64 -12.74
C PHE A 257 -9.39 -15.90 -13.03
N GLY A 258 -8.34 -16.19 -12.25
CA GLY A 258 -6.98 -15.70 -12.46
C GLY A 258 -6.57 -14.49 -11.62
N ILE A 259 -7.50 -13.79 -10.92
CA ILE A 259 -7.14 -12.75 -9.94
C ILE A 259 -6.96 -13.35 -8.56
N ALA A 260 -6.06 -12.78 -7.74
CA ALA A 260 -5.73 -13.29 -6.41
C ALA A 260 -6.80 -12.98 -5.36
N VAL A 261 -7.50 -11.87 -5.53
CA VAL A 261 -8.49 -11.36 -4.57
C VAL A 261 -9.93 -11.79 -4.91
N THR A 262 -10.78 -11.86 -3.89
CA THR A 262 -12.23 -12.13 -4.02
C THR A 262 -13.06 -10.88 -3.87
N ARG A 263 -12.45 -9.77 -3.43
CA ARG A 263 -13.05 -8.44 -3.32
C ARG A 263 -12.07 -7.38 -3.81
N ALA A 264 -12.57 -6.44 -4.62
CA ALA A 264 -11.81 -5.29 -5.11
C ALA A 264 -12.73 -4.22 -5.69
N PHE A 265 -12.21 -3.00 -5.79
CA PHE A 265 -12.75 -1.94 -6.62
C PHE A 265 -12.26 -2.06 -8.06
N GLY A 266 -13.04 -1.58 -9.03
CA GLY A 266 -12.67 -1.70 -10.44
C GLY A 266 -12.75 -3.14 -10.94
N ASP A 267 -11.69 -3.60 -11.60
CA ASP A 267 -11.61 -4.99 -12.10
C ASP A 267 -12.80 -5.40 -12.97
N SER A 268 -13.19 -4.53 -13.87
CA SER A 268 -14.39 -4.67 -14.70
C SER A 268 -14.51 -6.02 -15.42
N ARG A 269 -13.38 -6.67 -15.74
CA ARG A 269 -13.33 -7.99 -16.38
C ARG A 269 -13.98 -9.11 -15.52
N TRP A 270 -14.12 -8.87 -14.22
CA TRP A 270 -14.78 -9.79 -13.27
C TRP A 270 -16.18 -9.32 -12.90
N LYS A 271 -16.59 -8.10 -13.31
CA LYS A 271 -17.87 -7.50 -12.95
C LYS A 271 -18.81 -7.30 -14.16
N TRP A 272 -18.25 -7.11 -15.35
CA TRP A 272 -19.05 -6.94 -16.56
C TRP A 272 -19.51 -8.25 -17.18
N SER A 273 -20.62 -8.17 -17.94
CA SER A 273 -21.03 -9.24 -18.83
C SER A 273 -19.99 -9.51 -19.90
N GLU A 274 -20.02 -10.71 -20.48
CA GLU A 274 -19.12 -11.08 -21.58
C GLU A 274 -19.30 -10.14 -22.79
N ASP A 275 -20.54 -9.73 -23.11
CA ASP A 275 -20.82 -8.85 -24.24
C ASP A 275 -20.22 -7.46 -24.05
N LEU A 276 -20.32 -6.88 -22.85
CA LEU A 276 -19.69 -5.58 -22.57
C LEU A 276 -18.17 -5.68 -22.60
N THR A 277 -17.60 -6.72 -22.01
CA THR A 277 -16.14 -6.96 -22.05
C THR A 277 -15.64 -7.09 -23.50
N ARG A 278 -16.39 -7.82 -24.35
CA ARG A 278 -16.09 -7.97 -25.78
C ARG A 278 -16.15 -6.62 -26.51
N ARG A 279 -17.19 -5.82 -26.26
CA ARG A 279 -17.34 -4.49 -26.84
C ARG A 279 -16.16 -3.58 -26.45
N VAL A 280 -15.79 -3.57 -25.17
CA VAL A 280 -14.65 -2.75 -24.69
C VAL A 280 -13.33 -3.22 -25.31
N HIS A 281 -13.14 -4.53 -25.47
CA HIS A 281 -11.98 -5.09 -26.15
C HIS A 281 -11.90 -4.63 -27.62
N GLU A 282 -13.00 -4.80 -28.38
CA GLU A 282 -13.02 -4.53 -29.81
C GLU A 282 -12.97 -3.03 -30.14
N MET A 283 -13.61 -2.19 -29.31
CA MET A 283 -13.81 -0.78 -29.62
C MET A 283 -12.86 0.16 -28.87
N PHE A 284 -12.40 -0.23 -27.66
CA PHE A 284 -11.74 0.66 -26.71
C PHE A 284 -10.43 0.07 -26.14
N PHE A 285 -9.85 -0.92 -26.83
CA PHE A 285 -8.55 -1.54 -26.50
C PHE A 285 -8.47 -2.19 -25.10
N GLY A 286 -9.60 -2.61 -24.55
CA GLY A 286 -9.63 -3.34 -23.29
C GLY A 286 -9.06 -4.77 -23.42
N PRO A 287 -8.92 -5.48 -22.30
CA PRO A 287 -8.42 -6.85 -22.31
C PRO A 287 -9.38 -7.79 -23.04
N ALA A 288 -8.82 -8.86 -23.63
CA ALA A 288 -9.62 -9.85 -24.33
C ALA A 288 -10.63 -10.51 -23.38
N PRO A 289 -11.86 -10.79 -23.86
CA PRO A 289 -12.85 -11.53 -23.09
C PRO A 289 -12.31 -12.94 -22.79
N ARG A 290 -12.86 -13.56 -21.75
CA ARG A 290 -12.60 -14.98 -21.47
C ARG A 290 -13.23 -15.87 -22.55
N PRO A 291 -12.83 -17.15 -22.64
CA PRO A 291 -13.50 -18.07 -23.53
C PRO A 291 -15.02 -18.12 -23.28
N ASN A 292 -15.80 -18.27 -24.34
CA ASN A 292 -17.24 -18.26 -24.27
C ASN A 292 -17.78 -19.28 -23.22
N GLY A 293 -18.71 -18.85 -22.40
CA GLY A 293 -19.37 -19.68 -21.39
C GLY A 293 -18.58 -19.85 -20.08
N VAL A 294 -17.43 -19.18 -19.94
CA VAL A 294 -16.70 -19.12 -18.66
C VAL A 294 -17.36 -18.12 -17.71
N VAL A 295 -17.74 -16.96 -18.23
CA VAL A 295 -18.45 -15.91 -17.47
C VAL A 295 -19.95 -16.15 -17.61
N LYS A 296 -20.66 -16.48 -16.52
CA LYS A 296 -22.11 -16.80 -16.56
C LYS A 296 -22.92 -15.83 -15.72
N THR A 297 -22.52 -15.60 -14.46
CA THR A 297 -23.28 -14.80 -13.48
C THR A 297 -22.43 -13.69 -12.83
N PRO A 298 -21.75 -12.80 -13.60
CA PRO A 298 -21.02 -11.69 -12.98
C PRO A 298 -22.01 -10.73 -12.25
N PRO A 299 -21.54 -9.98 -11.23
CA PRO A 299 -20.16 -9.79 -10.81
C PRO A 299 -19.62 -10.90 -9.92
N TYR A 300 -18.35 -11.29 -10.08
CA TYR A 300 -17.66 -12.26 -9.23
C TYR A 300 -16.82 -11.59 -8.12
N LEU A 301 -16.57 -10.30 -8.23
CA LEU A 301 -15.91 -9.48 -7.21
C LEU A 301 -16.89 -8.43 -6.70
N THR A 302 -16.79 -8.14 -5.41
CA THR A 302 -17.51 -7.04 -4.75
C THR A 302 -16.56 -6.06 -4.11
N ALA A 303 -16.95 -4.79 -4.02
CA ALA A 303 -16.26 -3.79 -3.23
C ALA A 303 -16.78 -3.70 -1.78
N GLU A 304 -17.80 -4.48 -1.42
CA GLU A 304 -18.33 -4.46 -0.05
C GLU A 304 -17.28 -4.87 0.97
N PRO A 305 -16.94 -4.01 1.95
CA PRO A 305 -15.89 -4.33 2.91
C PRO A 305 -16.40 -5.25 4.01
N GLU A 306 -15.51 -6.09 4.54
CA GLU A 306 -15.65 -6.61 5.89
C GLU A 306 -15.26 -5.51 6.88
N VAL A 307 -16.03 -5.32 7.95
CA VAL A 307 -15.75 -4.30 8.98
C VAL A 307 -15.57 -4.97 10.33
N GLN A 308 -14.39 -4.81 10.90
CA GLN A 308 -14.08 -5.25 12.27
C GLN A 308 -13.97 -4.06 13.22
N GLU A 309 -14.35 -4.26 14.48
CA GLU A 309 -14.36 -3.22 15.50
C GLU A 309 -13.63 -3.66 16.76
N THR A 310 -12.92 -2.74 17.40
CA THR A 310 -12.32 -2.95 18.71
C THR A 310 -12.26 -1.64 19.52
N LYS A 311 -12.26 -1.75 20.85
CA LYS A 311 -11.93 -0.61 21.72
C LYS A 311 -10.43 -0.49 21.86
N ILE A 312 -9.92 0.72 21.67
CA ILE A 312 -8.52 1.05 21.85
C ILE A 312 -8.20 1.19 23.33
N GLN A 313 -7.12 0.56 23.74
CA GLN A 313 -6.54 0.72 25.07
C GLN A 313 -5.47 1.81 25.02
N THR A 314 -5.58 2.76 25.97
CA THR A 314 -4.61 3.84 26.17
C THR A 314 -3.99 3.68 27.57
N GLY A 315 -2.92 4.40 27.87
CA GLY A 315 -2.23 4.33 29.16
C GLY A 315 -0.74 4.11 29.01
N GLU A 316 -0.12 3.36 29.92
CA GLU A 316 1.35 3.15 29.93
C GLU A 316 1.86 2.40 28.69
N HIS A 317 1.07 1.46 28.20
CA HIS A 317 1.35 0.69 26.97
C HIS A 317 0.14 0.79 26.03
N PRO A 318 0.01 1.91 25.29
CA PRO A 318 -1.14 2.12 24.44
C PRO A 318 -1.11 1.19 23.23
N ASP A 319 -2.29 0.82 22.73
CA ASP A 319 -2.42 0.07 21.47
C ASP A 319 -1.83 0.86 20.30
N PHE A 320 -1.33 0.15 19.30
CA PHE A 320 -0.98 0.69 18.00
C PHE A 320 -1.53 -0.18 16.87
N LEU A 321 -1.81 0.43 15.72
CA LEU A 321 -2.30 -0.26 14.53
C LEU A 321 -1.22 -0.28 13.44
N ILE A 322 -0.97 -1.44 12.85
CA ILE A 322 -0.20 -1.59 11.63
C ILE A 322 -1.19 -1.87 10.51
N MET A 323 -1.18 -1.05 9.46
CA MET A 323 -1.89 -1.29 8.21
C MET A 323 -0.86 -1.40 7.10
N ALA A 324 -1.00 -2.38 6.22
CA ALA A 324 -0.09 -2.49 5.07
C ALA A 324 -0.75 -3.21 3.89
N SER A 325 -0.26 -2.91 2.66
CA SER A 325 -0.50 -3.72 1.48
C SER A 325 0.17 -5.09 1.61
N ASP A 326 -0.20 -6.04 0.76
CA ASP A 326 0.23 -7.43 0.82
C ASP A 326 1.75 -7.61 0.74
N GLY A 327 2.46 -6.71 0.04
CA GLY A 327 3.91 -6.75 -0.08
C GLY A 327 4.67 -6.73 1.25
N LEU A 328 4.10 -6.21 2.35
CA LEU A 328 4.66 -6.35 3.69
C LEU A 328 4.40 -7.75 4.24
N TRP A 329 3.19 -8.25 4.12
CA TRP A 329 2.71 -9.48 4.75
C TRP A 329 3.28 -10.73 4.08
N ASP A 330 3.73 -10.62 2.84
CA ASP A 330 4.51 -11.64 2.15
C ASP A 330 5.84 -11.95 2.87
N GLN A 331 6.41 -10.95 3.54
CA GLN A 331 7.74 -11.03 4.15
C GLN A 331 7.71 -11.35 5.63
N MET A 332 6.64 -10.99 6.38
CA MET A 332 6.59 -11.18 7.83
C MET A 332 5.20 -11.54 8.35
N SER A 333 5.17 -12.28 9.45
CA SER A 333 3.93 -12.61 10.14
C SER A 333 3.36 -11.42 10.91
N ASN A 334 2.06 -11.49 11.26
CA ASN A 334 1.41 -10.49 12.11
C ASN A 334 2.19 -10.23 13.41
N GLN A 335 2.64 -11.29 14.08
CA GLN A 335 3.36 -11.18 15.34
C GLN A 335 4.77 -10.61 15.14
N ASP A 336 5.45 -10.96 14.04
CA ASP A 336 6.77 -10.39 13.75
C ASP A 336 6.69 -8.90 13.45
N ALA A 337 5.67 -8.44 12.71
CA ALA A 337 5.43 -7.02 12.48
C ALA A 337 5.18 -6.27 13.79
N VAL A 338 4.34 -6.82 14.68
CA VAL A 338 4.09 -6.24 16.02
C VAL A 338 5.36 -6.23 16.85
N THR A 339 6.16 -7.29 16.85
CA THR A 339 7.44 -7.37 17.56
C THR A 339 8.44 -6.36 17.00
N CYS A 340 8.47 -6.15 15.68
CA CYS A 340 9.32 -5.16 15.02
C CYS A 340 8.99 -3.74 15.51
N VAL A 341 7.70 -3.39 15.57
CA VAL A 341 7.25 -2.08 16.11
C VAL A 341 7.52 -1.97 17.62
N GLN A 342 7.35 -3.05 18.40
CA GLN A 342 7.72 -3.04 19.82
C GLN A 342 9.21 -2.70 20.00
N MET A 343 10.10 -3.34 19.26
CA MET A 343 11.55 -3.06 19.32
C MET A 343 11.85 -1.59 18.96
N TRP A 344 11.08 -1.04 18.01
CA TRP A 344 11.19 0.37 17.67
C TRP A 344 10.75 1.28 18.83
N LEU A 345 9.62 0.99 19.47
CA LEU A 345 9.08 1.73 20.63
C LEU A 345 10.02 1.71 21.85
N GLU A 346 10.83 0.68 22.01
CA GLU A 346 11.83 0.60 23.10
C GLU A 346 12.96 1.63 22.95
N GLN A 347 13.17 2.17 21.74
CA GLN A 347 14.28 3.09 21.43
C GLN A 347 13.80 4.46 20.91
N ASN A 348 12.54 4.57 20.50
CA ASN A 348 11.99 5.75 19.86
C ASN A 348 10.69 6.22 20.52
N ASN A 349 10.37 7.51 20.31
CA ASN A 349 9.11 8.09 20.71
C ASN A 349 8.28 8.44 19.46
N PRO A 350 7.02 7.97 19.35
CA PRO A 350 6.16 8.26 18.20
C PRO A 350 5.95 9.74 17.88
N THR A 351 6.12 10.62 18.87
CA THR A 351 5.93 12.07 18.72
C THR A 351 7.23 12.86 18.54
N ALA A 352 8.39 12.20 18.49
CA ALA A 352 9.70 12.89 18.44
C ALA A 352 9.82 13.86 17.25
N PHE A 353 9.30 13.48 16.07
CA PHE A 353 9.33 14.29 14.85
C PHE A 353 8.54 15.63 14.98
N ILE A 354 7.59 15.75 15.90
CA ILE A 354 6.78 16.96 16.10
C ILE A 354 7.67 18.15 16.48
N LYS A 355 8.69 17.90 17.29
CA LYS A 355 9.64 18.94 17.68
C LYS A 355 10.38 19.49 16.46
N ASP A 356 10.85 18.63 15.58
CA ASP A 356 11.58 19.00 14.37
C ASP A 356 10.70 19.77 13.38
N LEU A 357 9.41 19.38 13.26
CA LEU A 357 8.46 20.10 12.43
C LEU A 357 8.23 21.52 12.96
N LYS A 358 8.05 21.69 14.28
CA LYS A 358 7.91 23.02 14.92
C LYS A 358 9.15 23.89 14.71
N GLU A 359 10.34 23.33 14.80
CA GLU A 359 11.61 24.06 14.55
C GLU A 359 11.71 24.50 13.08
N LYS A 360 11.37 23.61 12.13
CA LYS A 360 11.35 23.92 10.70
C LYS A 360 10.31 25.00 10.35
N GLN A 361 9.12 24.93 10.92
CA GLN A 361 8.07 25.94 10.72
C GLN A 361 8.53 27.29 11.24
N LYS A 362 9.07 27.34 12.46
CA LYS A 362 9.62 28.56 13.04
C LYS A 362 10.74 29.18 12.20
N ALA A 363 11.61 28.36 11.61
CA ALA A 363 12.66 28.82 10.72
C ALA A 363 12.10 29.44 9.41
N LEU A 364 11.05 28.87 8.85
CA LEU A 364 10.35 29.40 7.67
C LEU A 364 9.66 30.74 7.97
N GLU A 365 9.03 30.89 9.13
CA GLU A 365 8.40 32.15 9.56
C GLU A 365 9.41 33.30 9.74
N VAL A 366 10.66 32.98 10.10
CA VAL A 366 11.76 33.97 10.26
C VAL A 366 12.46 34.23 8.93
N GLY A 367 12.03 33.62 7.81
CA GLY A 367 12.58 33.84 6.47
C GLY A 367 13.97 33.21 6.26
N LEU A 368 14.37 32.26 7.08
CA LEU A 368 15.60 31.47 6.86
C LEU A 368 15.36 30.45 5.74
N PRO A 369 16.24 30.35 4.74
CA PRO A 369 16.10 29.34 3.70
C PRO A 369 16.17 27.93 4.33
N ALA A 370 15.31 27.03 3.86
CA ALA A 370 15.23 25.64 4.35
C ALA A 370 16.56 24.88 4.30
N THR A 371 17.50 25.35 3.48
CA THR A 371 18.87 24.82 3.34
C THR A 371 19.85 25.28 4.44
N SER A 372 19.46 26.24 5.29
CA SER A 372 20.32 26.75 6.37
C SER A 372 20.12 26.06 7.72
N LEU A 373 19.17 25.14 7.80
CA LEU A 373 19.12 24.22 8.94
C LEU A 373 20.29 23.23 8.80
N PRO A 374 21.09 23.04 9.87
CA PRO A 374 22.07 21.96 9.87
C PRO A 374 21.29 20.72 9.45
N GLY A 375 21.72 20.08 8.36
CA GLY A 375 21.31 18.73 8.07
C GLY A 375 21.44 18.00 9.41
N MET A 376 20.40 17.31 9.88
CA MET A 376 20.58 16.51 11.08
C MET A 376 21.94 15.84 10.93
N PRO A 377 22.83 15.88 11.94
CA PRO A 377 23.86 14.90 11.99
C PRO A 377 23.06 13.62 11.89
N GLY A 378 23.11 12.96 10.72
CA GLY A 378 22.64 11.61 10.66
C GLY A 378 23.24 11.01 11.92
N ASN A 379 22.41 10.59 12.86
CA ASN A 379 22.87 9.71 13.87
C ASN A 379 23.45 8.58 13.06
N THR A 380 24.74 8.70 12.73
CA THR A 380 25.52 7.54 12.34
C THR A 380 25.37 6.66 13.53
N PRO A 381 24.51 5.64 13.47
CA PRO A 381 24.35 4.74 14.60
C PRO A 381 25.76 4.28 14.92
N PRO A 382 26.13 4.19 16.20
CA PRO A 382 27.43 3.65 16.57
C PRO A 382 27.59 2.36 15.80
N PRO A 383 28.77 2.06 15.21
CA PRO A 383 28.96 0.88 14.38
C PRO A 383 28.35 -0.30 15.11
N ASN A 384 27.28 -0.86 14.51
CA ASN A 384 26.46 -1.88 15.14
C ASN A 384 27.41 -3.05 15.48
N PRO A 385 27.61 -3.40 16.77
CA PRO A 385 28.50 -4.48 17.15
C PRO A 385 27.97 -5.85 16.75
N PHE A 386 26.75 -5.93 16.19
CA PHE A 386 26.17 -7.13 15.67
C PHE A 386 26.60 -7.30 14.21
N ALA A 387 27.76 -7.96 14.05
CA ALA A 387 28.31 -8.37 12.78
C ALA A 387 27.23 -9.00 11.87
N GLN A 388 27.39 -8.74 10.58
CA GLN A 388 26.64 -9.29 9.45
C GLN A 388 26.16 -10.71 9.74
N VAL A 389 24.85 -10.94 9.60
CA VAL A 389 24.33 -12.32 9.44
C VAL A 389 24.98 -12.84 8.16
N GLU A 390 25.62 -14.01 8.21
CA GLU A 390 26.13 -14.68 7.00
C GLU A 390 24.91 -15.10 6.18
N GLU A 391 24.54 -14.25 5.21
CA GLU A 391 23.30 -14.35 4.41
C GLU A 391 23.22 -15.64 3.62
N ASP A 392 24.37 -16.15 3.18
CA ASP A 392 24.47 -17.35 2.36
C ASP A 392 24.10 -18.65 3.12
N THR A 393 23.96 -18.59 4.44
CA THR A 393 23.62 -19.74 5.30
C THR A 393 22.29 -19.56 6.04
N ASP A 394 21.58 -18.44 5.85
CA ASP A 394 20.31 -18.20 6.53
C ASP A 394 19.19 -19.05 5.92
N PRO A 395 18.60 -19.99 6.71
CA PRO A 395 17.55 -20.88 6.21
C PRO A 395 16.25 -20.16 5.86
N GLU A 396 16.06 -18.89 6.27
CA GLU A 396 14.91 -18.07 5.92
C GLU A 396 15.10 -17.31 4.59
N THR A 397 16.25 -17.51 3.92
CA THR A 397 16.50 -17.05 2.55
C THR A 397 16.69 -18.31 1.69
N TYR A 398 15.79 -18.56 0.75
CA TYR A 398 15.75 -19.79 -0.02
C TYR A 398 15.39 -19.54 -1.49
N TYR A 399 15.77 -20.48 -2.35
CA TYR A 399 15.35 -20.44 -3.75
C TYR A 399 14.01 -21.17 -3.90
N ASP A 400 12.99 -20.47 -4.35
CA ASP A 400 11.71 -21.05 -4.68
C ASP A 400 11.79 -21.71 -6.06
N VAL A 401 11.56 -23.03 -6.10
CA VAL A 401 11.70 -23.84 -7.33
C VAL A 401 10.50 -23.61 -8.27
N GLU A 402 9.32 -23.32 -7.74
CA GLU A 402 8.10 -23.10 -8.52
C GLU A 402 8.13 -21.72 -9.16
N GLU A 403 8.42 -20.69 -8.40
CA GLU A 403 8.52 -19.32 -8.87
C GLU A 403 9.88 -18.99 -9.51
N LYS A 404 10.87 -19.87 -9.37
CA LYS A 404 12.23 -19.74 -9.93
C LYS A 404 12.94 -18.45 -9.53
N CYS A 405 12.74 -18.01 -8.29
CA CYS A 405 13.35 -16.80 -7.76
C CYS A 405 13.82 -16.99 -6.32
N LEU A 406 14.66 -16.07 -5.85
CA LEU A 406 15.06 -15.99 -4.46
C LEU A 406 13.91 -15.42 -3.64
N LYS A 407 13.51 -16.15 -2.61
CA LYS A 407 12.52 -15.73 -1.62
C LYS A 407 13.18 -15.63 -0.25
N TRP A 408 12.62 -14.82 0.60
CA TRP A 408 13.05 -14.68 1.98
C TRP A 408 11.85 -14.40 2.89
N ARG A 409 12.03 -14.72 4.17
CA ARG A 409 11.14 -14.27 5.25
C ARG A 409 11.97 -13.60 6.30
N VAL A 410 11.36 -12.76 7.10
CA VAL A 410 12.02 -12.08 8.21
C VAL A 410 11.39 -12.46 9.53
N SER A 411 12.23 -12.51 10.55
CA SER A 411 11.86 -12.81 11.94
C SER A 411 12.67 -11.90 12.88
N PRO A 412 12.40 -11.87 14.19
CA PRO A 412 13.06 -10.95 15.12
C PRO A 412 14.60 -10.98 15.11
N LYS A 413 15.22 -12.10 14.74
CA LYS A 413 16.69 -12.20 14.61
C LYS A 413 17.27 -11.29 13.51
N HIS A 414 16.45 -10.94 12.50
CA HIS A 414 16.87 -10.08 11.39
C HIS A 414 16.60 -8.60 11.66
N PHE A 415 15.82 -8.25 12.68
CA PHE A 415 15.41 -6.88 12.90
C PHE A 415 16.55 -6.00 13.40
N VAL A 416 16.55 -4.76 12.94
CA VAL A 416 17.46 -3.70 13.33
C VAL A 416 16.68 -2.41 13.47
N VAL A 417 16.93 -1.65 14.54
CA VAL A 417 16.30 -0.36 14.80
C VAL A 417 17.28 0.75 14.43
N GLU A 418 16.99 1.46 13.34
CA GLU A 418 17.87 2.50 12.79
C GLU A 418 17.10 3.73 12.30
N ASP A 419 15.78 3.60 12.14
CA ASP A 419 14.96 4.59 11.48
C ASP A 419 14.02 5.28 12.47
N ASP A 420 13.83 6.60 12.35
CA ASP A 420 12.96 7.39 13.23
C ASP A 420 11.46 7.23 12.85
N ASN A 421 11.18 6.82 11.62
CA ASN A 421 9.81 6.56 11.15
C ASN A 421 9.50 5.07 11.26
N ALA A 422 8.45 4.71 12.02
CA ALA A 422 8.08 3.32 12.27
C ALA A 422 7.62 2.57 11.01
N GLY A 423 6.98 3.26 10.04
CA GLY A 423 6.62 2.66 8.75
C GLY A 423 7.85 2.32 7.92
N MET A 424 8.81 3.23 7.86
CA MET A 424 10.10 2.99 7.21
C MET A 424 10.88 1.86 7.88
N HIS A 425 10.88 1.84 9.22
CA HIS A 425 11.49 0.78 10.01
C HIS A 425 10.92 -0.61 9.64
N LEU A 426 9.58 -0.74 9.52
CA LEU A 426 8.95 -1.99 9.08
C LEU A 426 9.36 -2.39 7.67
N ILE A 427 9.29 -1.49 6.70
CA ILE A 427 9.65 -1.78 5.30
C ILE A 427 11.12 -2.21 5.19
N LYS A 428 12.04 -1.49 5.83
CA LYS A 428 13.45 -1.81 5.79
C LYS A 428 13.77 -3.18 6.38
N ASN A 429 13.09 -3.54 7.49
CA ASN A 429 13.21 -4.86 8.09
C ASN A 429 12.57 -5.95 7.21
N ALA A 430 11.42 -5.70 6.58
CA ALA A 430 10.80 -6.62 5.63
C ALA A 430 11.70 -6.93 4.43
N LEU A 431 12.38 -5.91 3.92
CA LEU A 431 13.27 -6.04 2.75
C LEU A 431 14.68 -6.55 3.08
N GLY A 432 14.92 -7.04 4.31
CA GLY A 432 16.17 -7.68 4.66
C GLY A 432 16.67 -7.39 6.09
N GLY A 433 16.46 -6.20 6.62
CA GLY A 433 16.92 -5.82 7.95
C GLY A 433 18.45 -5.91 8.10
N ARG A 434 18.94 -6.84 8.96
CA ARG A 434 20.39 -7.08 9.15
C ARG A 434 21.06 -7.72 7.93
N ARG A 435 20.31 -8.35 7.03
CA ARG A 435 20.81 -8.90 5.77
C ARG A 435 21.03 -7.78 4.76
N ARG A 436 22.10 -6.99 4.95
CA ARG A 436 22.36 -5.76 4.19
C ARG A 436 22.52 -5.97 2.70
N ARG A 437 23.19 -7.07 2.30
CA ARG A 437 23.37 -7.41 0.89
C ARG A 437 22.04 -7.78 0.22
N LEU A 438 21.15 -8.47 0.94
CA LEU A 438 19.81 -8.75 0.47
C LEU A 438 19.03 -7.44 0.28
N PHE A 439 19.02 -6.56 1.28
CA PHE A 439 18.37 -5.24 1.18
C PHE A 439 18.89 -4.43 0.00
N GLU A 440 20.20 -4.32 -0.17
CA GLU A 440 20.83 -3.62 -1.29
C GLU A 440 20.44 -4.25 -2.64
N ALA A 441 20.48 -5.57 -2.74
CA ALA A 441 20.11 -6.30 -3.96
C ALA A 441 18.65 -6.09 -4.34
N VAL A 442 17.74 -6.26 -3.37
CA VAL A 442 16.29 -6.08 -3.57
C VAL A 442 15.97 -4.67 -3.99
N MET A 443 16.57 -3.65 -3.36
CA MET A 443 16.37 -2.24 -3.71
C MET A 443 17.02 -1.83 -5.04
N THR A 444 18.02 -2.58 -5.50
CA THR A 444 18.69 -2.33 -6.80
C THR A 444 17.83 -2.78 -7.98
N VAL A 445 16.98 -3.79 -7.81
CA VAL A 445 16.14 -4.30 -8.91
C VAL A 445 15.11 -3.24 -9.32
N GLN A 446 15.13 -2.88 -10.60
CA GLN A 446 14.28 -1.85 -11.20
C GLN A 446 13.10 -2.45 -11.97
N PRO A 447 11.99 -1.71 -12.15
CA PRO A 447 10.90 -2.11 -13.04
C PRO A 447 11.40 -2.39 -14.47
N PRO A 448 10.82 -3.38 -15.17
CA PRO A 448 9.69 -4.21 -14.75
C PRO A 448 10.08 -5.42 -13.89
N LEU A 449 11.38 -5.68 -13.68
CA LEU A 449 11.86 -6.89 -13.00
C LEU A 449 11.65 -6.85 -11.48
N SER A 450 11.52 -5.68 -10.89
CA SER A 450 11.30 -5.50 -9.45
C SER A 450 10.05 -6.24 -8.97
N ARG A 451 8.98 -6.28 -9.77
CA ARG A 451 7.72 -6.98 -9.48
C ARG A 451 7.90 -8.51 -9.33
N ASN A 452 8.92 -9.09 -9.94
CA ASN A 452 9.25 -10.52 -9.75
C ASN A 452 9.99 -10.79 -8.43
N VAL A 453 10.46 -9.75 -7.75
CA VAL A 453 11.26 -9.85 -6.52
C VAL A 453 10.49 -9.39 -5.31
N ARG A 454 9.78 -8.26 -5.41
CA ARG A 454 8.96 -7.68 -4.34
C ARG A 454 7.73 -7.02 -4.94
N ASP A 455 6.69 -6.85 -4.13
CA ASP A 455 5.55 -6.01 -4.46
C ASP A 455 5.77 -4.54 -4.07
N ASP A 456 4.83 -3.66 -4.44
CA ASP A 456 4.68 -2.36 -3.81
C ASP A 456 4.39 -2.59 -2.31
N ILE A 457 4.96 -1.80 -1.44
CA ILE A 457 4.74 -1.87 0.00
C ILE A 457 4.33 -0.49 0.50
N THR A 458 3.13 -0.39 1.02
CA THR A 458 2.66 0.80 1.73
C THR A 458 2.31 0.44 3.16
N VAL A 459 2.80 1.23 4.12
CA VAL A 459 2.62 0.96 5.56
C VAL A 459 2.15 2.21 6.27
N HIS A 460 1.12 2.07 7.12
CA HIS A 460 0.80 2.99 8.20
C HIS A 460 1.02 2.31 9.56
N VAL A 461 1.74 2.97 10.48
CA VAL A 461 1.79 2.61 11.89
C VAL A 461 1.14 3.72 12.69
N VAL A 462 -0.01 3.46 13.28
CA VAL A 462 -0.81 4.45 14.02
C VAL A 462 -0.69 4.20 15.51
N PHE A 463 -0.21 5.17 16.25
CA PHE A 463 -0.06 5.14 17.71
C PHE A 463 -1.19 5.93 18.36
N PHE A 464 -1.98 5.27 19.22
CA PHE A 464 -3.13 5.87 19.90
C PHE A 464 -2.76 6.42 21.28
N GLY A 465 -3.54 7.40 21.77
CA GLY A 465 -3.38 7.93 23.11
C GLY A 465 -2.06 8.69 23.36
N VAL A 466 -1.38 9.07 22.29
CA VAL A 466 -0.16 9.89 22.35
C VAL A 466 -0.55 11.38 22.35
N ASP A 467 -0.02 12.12 23.33
CA ASP A 467 -0.21 13.56 23.41
C ASP A 467 0.72 14.25 22.39
N ALA A 468 0.13 14.77 21.35
CA ALA A 468 0.86 15.54 20.35
C ALA A 468 1.24 16.97 20.84
N GLY A 469 0.80 17.38 22.01
CA GLY A 469 1.09 18.67 22.65
C GLY A 469 0.42 19.86 21.99
N GLU A 470 0.62 21.07 22.57
CA GLU A 470 0.11 22.32 22.02
C GLU A 470 0.70 22.62 20.62
N GLY A 471 -0.11 23.12 19.70
CA GLY A 471 0.29 23.49 18.33
C GLY A 471 -0.01 22.42 17.26
N VAL A 472 -0.81 21.38 17.58
CA VAL A 472 -1.27 20.35 16.62
C VAL A 472 -2.04 20.97 15.44
N GLU A 473 -2.82 22.02 15.67
CA GLU A 473 -3.56 22.74 14.63
C GLU A 473 -2.64 23.36 13.57
N ASP A 474 -1.48 23.89 13.99
CA ASP A 474 -0.52 24.51 13.08
C ASP A 474 0.18 23.44 12.23
N ILE A 475 0.46 22.25 12.81
CA ILE A 475 1.03 21.10 12.09
C ILE A 475 0.02 20.53 11.11
N ARG A 476 -1.27 20.44 11.47
CA ARG A 476 -2.33 20.01 10.56
C ARG A 476 -2.40 20.90 9.32
N ARG A 477 -2.32 22.23 9.47
CA ARG A 477 -2.27 23.17 8.34
C ARG A 477 -1.03 22.99 7.48
N ALA A 478 0.15 22.81 8.11
CA ALA A 478 1.39 22.56 7.38
C ALA A 478 1.41 21.21 6.62
N GLY A 479 0.82 20.15 7.20
CA GLY A 479 0.68 18.84 6.56
C GLY A 479 -0.24 18.87 5.33
N LEU A 480 -1.33 19.62 5.38
CA LEU A 480 -2.22 19.86 4.24
C LEU A 480 -1.50 20.60 3.09
N GLU A 481 -0.64 21.58 3.41
CA GLU A 481 0.16 22.29 2.40
C GLU A 481 1.28 21.42 1.80
N MET A 482 1.90 20.51 2.54
CA MET A 482 2.93 19.61 2.02
C MET A 482 2.35 18.48 1.15
N GLY A 483 1.18 17.96 1.49
CA GLY A 483 0.45 16.97 0.67
C GLY A 483 -0.03 17.54 -0.67
N ASN A 484 -0.31 18.85 -0.76
CA ASN A 484 -0.72 19.50 -2.00
C ASN A 484 0.45 19.97 -2.89
N LYS A 485 1.69 20.00 -2.40
CA LYS A 485 2.88 20.40 -3.19
C LYS A 485 3.58 19.23 -3.89
N MET A 486 3.11 17.99 -3.70
CA MET A 486 3.58 16.82 -4.47
C MET A 486 2.62 16.44 -5.63
N ARG A 487 1.94 17.43 -6.20
CA ARG A 487 1.19 17.29 -7.47
C ARG A 487 2.07 17.65 -8.66
#